data_f412741bad1214b38d02b5766223d382
#
_entry.id   f412741bad1214b38d02b5766223d382
#
_cell.length_a   1.000
_cell.length_b   1.000
_cell.length_c   1.000
_cell.angle_alpha   90.00
_cell.angle_beta   90.00
_cell.angle_gamma   90.00
#
_symmetry.space_group_name_H-M   'P 1'
#
loop_
_entity.id
_entity.type
_entity.pdbx_description
1 polymer ?
#
loop_
_entity_poly.entity_id
_entity_poly.type
_entity_poly.pdbx_seq_one_letter_code
_entity_poly.pdbx_strand_id
1 'polypeptide(L)'
;MSIVNTLSLESNRPIKINFDGCDLSYDAGLLLIKEFVSKIVIDRLFSHSFKVTDSASFKYHTDKDNLLQMIYMIIAGYFEDDASDELTNDPVFKAVLNKETLASQPTISRFHNRLDEDYLNQFVLISQILRKKIYSIQMPKSVILDLDSTPVDAYCKQEGRSFNFHYQSNEYHPLVCYDGITGDLIKIQLRDGTMYSSTGFSSAYPGCIFGW
;
A
#
# COMPACT_ATOMS: atom_id res chain seq x y z
N MET A 1 -21.92 23.01 -18.73
CA MET A 1 -20.92 22.47 -17.77
C MET A 1 -19.73 23.40 -17.81
N SER A 2 -19.42 24.13 -16.74
CA SER A 2 -18.17 24.89 -16.67
C SER A 2 -17.03 23.90 -16.48
N ILE A 3 -16.11 23.86 -17.44
CA ILE A 3 -14.89 23.09 -17.30
C ILE A 3 -14.07 23.79 -16.22
N VAL A 4 -13.74 23.11 -15.15
CA VAL A 4 -12.81 23.62 -14.12
C VAL A 4 -11.41 23.57 -14.75
N ASN A 5 -10.94 24.72 -15.21
CA ASN A 5 -9.63 24.81 -15.86
C ASN A 5 -8.46 24.83 -14.87
N THR A 6 -8.73 25.06 -13.60
CA THR A 6 -7.69 25.12 -12.55
C THR A 6 -8.25 24.61 -11.24
N LEU A 7 -7.53 23.67 -10.63
CA LEU A 7 -7.82 23.14 -9.30
C LEU A 7 -6.74 23.62 -8.31
N SER A 8 -7.15 24.19 -7.18
CA SER A 8 -6.25 24.54 -6.08
C SER A 8 -6.29 23.45 -5.02
N LEU A 9 -5.13 23.00 -4.56
CA LEU A 9 -5.05 21.99 -3.53
C LEU A 9 -5.24 22.63 -2.14
N GLU A 10 -6.08 22.01 -1.32
CA GLU A 10 -6.26 22.43 0.09
C GLU A 10 -5.06 21.99 0.95
N SER A 11 -4.47 20.83 0.63
CA SER A 11 -3.30 20.28 1.32
C SER A 11 -2.02 21.06 1.05
N ASN A 12 -1.93 21.73 -0.11
CA ASN A 12 -0.81 22.59 -0.48
C ASN A 12 -1.29 23.73 -1.39
N ARG A 13 -1.79 24.81 -0.81
CA ARG A 13 -2.43 25.94 -1.51
C ARG A 13 -1.60 26.61 -2.60
N PRO A 14 -0.26 26.71 -2.52
CA PRO A 14 0.55 27.23 -3.61
C PRO A 14 0.50 26.40 -4.88
N ILE A 15 0.22 25.10 -4.79
CA ILE A 15 0.15 24.21 -5.95
C ILE A 15 -1.22 24.34 -6.60
N LYS A 16 -1.20 24.61 -7.91
CA LYS A 16 -2.38 24.62 -8.75
C LYS A 16 -2.23 23.62 -9.87
N ILE A 17 -3.27 22.85 -10.10
CA ILE A 17 -3.36 21.92 -11.23
C ILE A 17 -4.26 22.57 -12.27
N ASN A 18 -3.79 22.68 -13.50
CA ASN A 18 -4.59 23.08 -14.65
C ASN A 18 -4.68 21.94 -15.68
N PHE A 19 -5.56 22.12 -16.63
CA PHE A 19 -5.84 21.11 -17.66
C PHE A 19 -5.76 21.74 -19.07
N ASP A 20 -4.92 22.75 -19.22
CA ASP A 20 -4.73 23.48 -20.48
C ASP A 20 -3.61 22.86 -21.37
N GLY A 21 -2.84 21.92 -20.84
CA GLY A 21 -1.83 21.16 -21.57
C GLY A 21 -0.50 21.87 -21.76
N CYS A 22 -0.23 22.97 -21.06
CA CYS A 22 1.02 23.72 -21.25
C CYS A 22 2.23 23.02 -20.60
N ASP A 23 2.18 22.77 -19.28
CA ASP A 23 3.27 22.14 -18.52
C ASP A 23 2.83 20.78 -18.03
N LEU A 24 3.15 19.71 -18.77
CA LEU A 24 2.73 18.36 -18.45
C LEU A 24 3.73 17.65 -17.53
N SER A 25 3.20 16.97 -16.52
CA SER A 25 3.97 16.01 -15.71
C SER A 25 3.30 14.65 -15.77
N TYR A 26 4.10 13.58 -15.89
CA TYR A 26 3.60 12.20 -15.96
C TYR A 26 2.83 11.83 -14.68
N ASP A 27 3.30 12.27 -13.52
CA ASP A 27 2.78 11.86 -12.21
C ASP A 27 1.91 12.93 -11.53
N ALA A 28 1.48 13.97 -12.26
CA ALA A 28 0.67 15.06 -11.71
C ALA A 28 -0.64 14.58 -11.04
N GLY A 29 -1.17 13.43 -11.46
CA GLY A 29 -2.32 12.79 -10.83
C GLY A 29 -2.13 12.46 -9.35
N LEU A 30 -0.89 12.25 -8.89
CA LEU A 30 -0.57 12.00 -7.49
C LEU A 30 -0.94 13.18 -6.58
N LEU A 31 -1.00 14.40 -7.10
CA LEU A 31 -1.43 15.57 -6.34
C LEU A 31 -2.90 15.46 -5.91
N LEU A 32 -3.76 14.86 -6.73
CA LEU A 32 -5.15 14.56 -6.38
C LEU A 32 -5.23 13.46 -5.32
N ILE A 33 -4.38 12.44 -5.44
CA ILE A 33 -4.27 11.39 -4.41
C ILE A 33 -3.80 12.00 -3.08
N LYS A 34 -2.81 12.91 -3.12
CA LYS A 34 -2.36 13.63 -1.92
C LYS A 34 -3.48 14.41 -1.25
N GLU A 35 -4.31 15.07 -2.03
CA GLU A 35 -5.48 15.79 -1.52
C GLU A 35 -6.45 14.85 -0.80
N PHE A 36 -6.75 13.69 -1.41
CA PHE A 36 -7.57 12.65 -0.80
C PHE A 36 -6.94 12.11 0.51
N VAL A 37 -5.65 11.74 0.48
CA VAL A 37 -4.90 11.24 1.64
C VAL A 37 -4.93 12.24 2.79
N SER A 38 -4.81 13.55 2.49
CA SER A 38 -4.90 14.61 3.50
C SER A 38 -6.29 14.69 4.13
N LYS A 39 -7.35 14.55 3.33
CA LYS A 39 -8.75 14.60 3.82
C LYS A 39 -9.09 13.42 4.73
N ILE A 40 -8.60 12.22 4.42
CA ILE A 40 -8.80 11.04 5.27
C ILE A 40 -7.78 10.90 6.40
N VAL A 41 -6.83 11.83 6.49
CA VAL A 41 -5.85 11.96 7.59
C VAL A 41 -4.93 10.74 7.74
N ILE A 42 -4.57 10.10 6.62
CA ILE A 42 -3.66 8.92 6.60
C ILE A 42 -2.30 9.25 7.22
N ASP A 43 -1.75 10.43 6.97
CA ASP A 43 -0.47 10.85 7.53
C ASP A 43 -0.42 10.75 9.06
N ARG A 44 -1.52 11.11 9.74
CA ARG A 44 -1.64 10.99 11.19
C ARG A 44 -1.79 9.53 11.63
N LEU A 45 -2.56 8.76 10.89
CA LEU A 45 -2.75 7.34 11.16
C LEU A 45 -1.40 6.61 11.13
N PHE A 46 -0.60 6.82 10.08
CA PHE A 46 0.72 6.20 9.99
C PHE A 46 1.67 6.67 11.10
N SER A 47 1.66 7.96 11.42
CA SER A 47 2.49 8.49 12.51
C SER A 47 2.19 7.86 13.88
N HIS A 48 0.95 7.43 14.13
CA HIS A 48 0.55 6.83 15.40
C HIS A 48 0.66 5.30 15.40
N SER A 49 0.33 4.67 14.28
CA SER A 49 0.14 3.22 14.19
C SER A 49 1.33 2.48 13.55
N PHE A 50 2.21 3.20 12.84
CA PHE A 50 3.35 2.60 12.17
C PHE A 50 4.66 3.00 12.84
N LYS A 51 5.31 2.05 13.49
CA LYS A 51 6.57 2.26 14.22
C LYS A 51 7.54 1.16 13.88
N VAL A 52 8.70 1.53 13.37
CA VAL A 52 9.80 0.62 13.06
C VAL A 52 10.85 0.73 14.16
N THR A 53 11.27 -0.39 14.70
CA THR A 53 12.38 -0.43 15.65
C THR A 53 13.69 -0.14 14.93
N ASP A 54 14.35 0.96 15.29
CA ASP A 54 15.62 1.35 14.71
C ASP A 54 16.49 2.01 15.78
N SER A 55 17.76 1.68 15.77
CA SER A 55 18.77 2.23 16.67
C SER A 55 19.24 3.64 16.29
N ALA A 56 18.90 4.14 15.10
CA ALA A 56 19.32 5.46 14.64
C ALA A 56 18.63 6.57 15.42
N SER A 57 19.40 7.46 16.02
CA SER A 57 18.90 8.60 16.80
C SER A 57 18.33 9.72 15.91
N PHE A 58 18.72 9.79 14.66
CA PHE A 58 18.26 10.78 13.68
C PHE A 58 18.03 10.14 12.31
N LYS A 59 16.89 10.45 11.70
CA LYS A 59 16.52 10.02 10.35
C LYS A 59 16.00 11.22 9.56
N TYR A 60 16.62 11.52 8.44
CA TYR A 60 16.09 12.52 7.52
C TYR A 60 14.79 12.02 6.86
N HIS A 61 14.75 10.74 6.45
CA HIS A 61 13.57 10.04 6.01
C HIS A 61 13.04 9.15 7.14
N THR A 62 11.92 9.54 7.72
CA THR A 62 11.28 8.74 8.75
C THR A 62 10.65 7.48 8.15
N ASP A 63 10.35 6.49 8.97
CA ASP A 63 9.71 5.25 8.49
C ASP A 63 8.35 5.54 7.85
N LYS A 64 7.61 6.53 8.36
CA LYS A 64 6.40 7.03 7.73
C LYS A 64 6.67 7.62 6.34
N ASP A 65 7.76 8.40 6.19
CA ASP A 65 8.10 8.99 4.89
C ASP A 65 8.45 7.91 3.88
N ASN A 66 9.23 6.90 4.28
CA ASN A 66 9.57 5.76 3.43
C ASN A 66 8.31 4.97 3.02
N LEU A 67 7.42 4.69 3.97
CA LEU A 67 6.16 4.00 3.68
C LEU A 67 5.29 4.79 2.71
N LEU A 68 5.12 6.09 2.95
CA LEU A 68 4.33 6.94 2.05
C LEU A 68 4.96 7.03 0.65
N GLN A 69 6.30 7.15 0.57
CA GLN A 69 7.00 7.15 -0.71
C GLN A 69 6.70 5.87 -1.49
N MET A 70 6.82 4.71 -0.86
CA MET A 70 6.49 3.43 -1.49
C MET A 70 5.04 3.35 -1.96
N ILE A 71 4.10 3.79 -1.14
CA ILE A 71 2.67 3.82 -1.51
C ILE A 71 2.44 4.69 -2.74
N TYR A 72 3.02 5.90 -2.77
CA TYR A 72 2.89 6.78 -3.94
C TYR A 72 3.59 6.21 -5.18
N MET A 73 4.74 5.55 -5.02
CA MET A 73 5.41 4.85 -6.11
C MET A 73 4.51 3.75 -6.69
N ILE A 74 3.93 2.90 -5.84
CA ILE A 74 3.00 1.84 -6.28
C ILE A 74 1.79 2.43 -7.02
N ILE A 75 1.19 3.50 -6.49
CA ILE A 75 0.04 4.17 -7.13
C ILE A 75 0.43 4.74 -8.50
N ALA A 76 1.65 5.23 -8.66
CA ALA A 76 2.17 5.75 -9.92
C ALA A 76 2.64 4.66 -10.90
N GLY A 77 2.67 3.38 -10.46
CA GLY A 77 3.09 2.26 -11.30
C GLY A 77 4.57 1.87 -11.18
N TYR A 78 5.29 2.45 -10.23
CA TYR A 78 6.67 2.09 -9.92
C TYR A 78 6.69 1.01 -8.83
N PHE A 79 6.86 -0.24 -9.23
CA PHE A 79 6.79 -1.39 -8.32
C PHE A 79 8.15 -1.82 -7.76
N GLU A 80 9.24 -1.37 -8.39
CA GLU A 80 10.61 -1.71 -7.99
C GLU A 80 11.22 -0.58 -7.15
N ASP A 81 12.01 -0.92 -6.16
CA ASP A 81 12.68 0.07 -5.30
C ASP A 81 13.77 0.85 -6.04
N ASP A 82 14.32 0.32 -7.13
CA ASP A 82 15.27 0.98 -8.02
C ASP A 82 14.75 2.31 -8.60
N ALA A 83 13.44 2.39 -8.85
CA ALA A 83 12.80 3.62 -9.32
C ALA A 83 12.96 4.79 -8.34
N SER A 84 13.24 4.53 -7.06
CA SER A 84 13.48 5.57 -6.05
C SER A 84 14.64 6.50 -6.43
N ASP A 85 15.69 5.97 -7.06
CA ASP A 85 16.85 6.77 -7.44
C ASP A 85 16.53 7.71 -8.61
N GLU A 86 15.73 7.26 -9.58
CA GLU A 86 15.27 8.10 -10.70
C GLU A 86 14.31 9.20 -10.22
N LEU A 87 13.47 8.87 -9.24
CA LEU A 87 12.48 9.79 -8.68
C LEU A 87 13.05 10.77 -7.64
N THR A 88 14.31 10.62 -7.22
CA THR A 88 14.90 11.38 -6.10
C THR A 88 14.67 12.88 -6.18
N ASN A 89 14.68 13.44 -7.40
CA ASN A 89 14.50 14.87 -7.65
C ASN A 89 13.18 15.20 -8.36
N ASP A 90 12.29 14.22 -8.53
CA ASP A 90 11.02 14.47 -9.18
C ASP A 90 10.19 15.52 -8.43
N PRO A 91 9.74 16.61 -9.09
CA PRO A 91 9.06 17.71 -8.44
C PRO A 91 7.68 17.32 -7.89
N VAL A 92 6.99 16.39 -8.54
CA VAL A 92 5.66 15.95 -8.10
C VAL A 92 5.78 15.10 -6.85
N PHE A 93 6.67 14.12 -6.84
CA PHE A 93 6.92 13.29 -5.66
C PHE A 93 7.43 14.12 -4.47
N LYS A 94 8.32 15.09 -4.71
CA LYS A 94 8.77 16.03 -3.65
C LYS A 94 7.60 16.83 -3.08
N ALA A 95 6.71 17.33 -3.93
CA ALA A 95 5.52 18.08 -3.52
C ALA A 95 4.52 17.20 -2.74
N VAL A 96 4.30 15.95 -3.19
CA VAL A 96 3.38 15.01 -2.56
C VAL A 96 3.86 14.61 -1.17
N LEU A 97 5.16 14.36 -1.02
CA LEU A 97 5.78 13.95 0.24
C LEU A 97 6.19 15.14 1.13
N ASN A 98 6.13 16.36 0.59
CA ASN A 98 6.61 17.58 1.24
C ASN A 98 8.08 17.45 1.70
N LYS A 99 8.94 17.00 0.79
CA LYS A 99 10.37 16.75 1.01
C LYS A 99 11.21 17.46 -0.05
N GLU A 100 12.40 17.90 0.35
CA GLU A 100 13.40 18.45 -0.57
C GLU A 100 14.03 17.37 -1.46
N THR A 101 14.22 16.18 -0.91
CA THR A 101 14.71 14.99 -1.62
C THR A 101 13.97 13.76 -1.14
N LEU A 102 13.84 12.77 -2.01
CA LEU A 102 13.24 11.47 -1.68
C LEU A 102 14.29 10.52 -1.11
N ALA A 103 13.81 9.46 -0.47
CA ALA A 103 14.65 8.36 -0.05
C ALA A 103 15.19 7.63 -1.29
N SER A 104 16.50 7.40 -1.31
CA SER A 104 17.17 6.62 -2.36
C SER A 104 16.87 5.12 -2.22
N GLN A 105 17.12 4.36 -3.29
CA GLN A 105 16.97 2.90 -3.31
C GLN A 105 17.63 2.20 -2.10
N PRO A 106 18.91 2.49 -1.72
CA PRO A 106 19.48 1.86 -0.54
C PRO A 106 18.78 2.22 0.78
N THR A 107 18.10 3.35 0.85
CA THR A 107 17.32 3.75 2.03
C THR A 107 16.01 2.95 2.11
N ILE A 108 15.33 2.79 0.98
CA ILE A 108 14.12 1.97 0.88
C ILE A 108 14.44 0.49 1.14
N SER A 109 15.52 -0.03 0.54
CA SER A 109 15.95 -1.42 0.77
C SER A 109 16.28 -1.69 2.25
N ARG A 110 17.01 -0.76 2.92
CA ARG A 110 17.25 -0.89 4.37
C ARG A 110 15.97 -0.78 5.19
N PHE A 111 15.00 -0.02 4.74
CA PHE A 111 13.68 0.05 5.38
C PHE A 111 12.96 -1.30 5.26
N HIS A 112 12.90 -1.91 4.07
CA HIS A 112 12.34 -3.24 3.86
C HIS A 112 12.97 -4.29 4.77
N ASN A 113 14.31 -4.31 4.87
CA ASN A 113 15.05 -5.28 5.69
C ASN A 113 14.79 -5.15 7.21
N ARG A 114 14.12 -4.09 7.64
CA ARG A 114 13.70 -3.92 9.05
C ARG A 114 12.26 -4.33 9.30
N LEU A 115 11.50 -4.59 8.25
CA LEU A 115 10.11 -5.02 8.38
C LEU A 115 10.07 -6.49 8.79
N ASP A 116 9.39 -6.79 9.88
CA ASP A 116 9.19 -8.13 10.41
C ASP A 116 7.69 -8.44 10.60
N GLU A 117 7.36 -9.53 11.27
CA GLU A 117 5.99 -9.95 11.50
C GLU A 117 5.16 -8.92 12.28
N ASP A 118 5.78 -8.17 13.19
CA ASP A 118 5.07 -7.13 13.95
C ASP A 118 4.56 -6.00 13.05
N TYR A 119 5.27 -5.71 11.95
CA TYR A 119 4.82 -4.72 10.95
C TYR A 119 3.64 -5.21 10.14
N LEU A 120 3.58 -6.50 9.80
CA LEU A 120 2.41 -7.07 9.15
C LEU A 120 1.15 -6.87 10.00
N ASN A 121 1.26 -7.06 11.30
CA ASN A 121 0.17 -6.81 12.25
C ASN A 121 -0.23 -5.32 12.29
N GLN A 122 0.73 -4.40 12.20
CA GLN A 122 0.46 -2.96 12.12
C GLN A 122 -0.27 -2.60 10.81
N PHE A 123 0.11 -3.18 9.67
CA PHE A 123 -0.60 -2.99 8.39
C PHE A 123 -2.04 -3.50 8.45
N VAL A 124 -2.26 -4.67 9.05
CA VAL A 124 -3.63 -5.20 9.27
C VAL A 124 -4.47 -4.22 10.09
N LEU A 125 -3.91 -3.70 11.18
CA LEU A 125 -4.59 -2.71 12.03
C LEU A 125 -4.90 -1.42 11.27
N ILE A 126 -3.94 -0.89 10.51
CA ILE A 126 -4.11 0.31 9.69
C ILE A 126 -5.24 0.10 8.67
N SER A 127 -5.24 -1.04 7.97
CA SER A 127 -6.29 -1.39 6.99
C SER A 127 -7.67 -1.46 7.64
N GLN A 128 -7.77 -2.02 8.84
CA GLN A 128 -9.03 -2.06 9.60
C GLN A 128 -9.52 -0.66 9.99
N ILE A 129 -8.61 0.23 10.42
CA ILE A 129 -8.96 1.60 10.80
C ILE A 129 -9.44 2.38 9.56
N LEU A 130 -8.74 2.24 8.44
CA LEU A 130 -9.13 2.88 7.16
C LEU A 130 -10.50 2.40 6.71
N ARG A 131 -10.75 1.10 6.74
CA ARG A 131 -12.07 0.52 6.40
C ARG A 131 -13.17 1.03 7.30
N LYS A 132 -12.96 1.04 8.62
CA LYS A 132 -13.93 1.63 9.57
C LYS A 132 -14.24 3.09 9.24
N LYS A 133 -13.23 3.86 8.82
CA LYS A 133 -13.42 5.25 8.43
C LYS A 133 -14.25 5.37 7.15
N ILE A 134 -14.00 4.55 6.14
CA ILE A 134 -14.79 4.50 4.90
C ILE A 134 -16.22 4.09 5.23
N TYR A 135 -16.44 3.06 6.03
CA TYR A 135 -17.76 2.59 6.43
C TYR A 135 -18.53 3.61 7.29
N SER A 136 -17.85 4.50 8.00
CA SER A 136 -18.51 5.61 8.70
C SER A 136 -19.09 6.67 7.75
N ILE A 137 -18.57 6.75 6.52
CA ILE A 137 -19.09 7.64 5.47
C ILE A 137 -20.21 6.94 4.70
N GLN A 138 -19.97 5.70 4.31
CA GLN A 138 -20.91 4.87 3.55
C GLN A 138 -20.84 3.43 4.03
N MET A 139 -21.76 3.09 4.93
CA MET A 139 -21.87 1.70 5.45
C MET A 139 -22.40 0.78 4.35
N PRO A 140 -21.70 -0.31 4.00
CA PRO A 140 -22.20 -1.29 3.05
C PRO A 140 -23.43 -2.00 3.63
N LYS A 141 -24.42 -2.33 2.78
CA LYS A 141 -25.61 -3.06 3.20
C LYS A 141 -25.32 -4.54 3.52
N SER A 142 -24.31 -5.08 2.89
CA SER A 142 -23.82 -6.45 3.06
C SER A 142 -22.34 -6.50 2.70
N VAL A 143 -21.63 -7.47 3.25
CA VAL A 143 -20.23 -7.79 2.92
C VAL A 143 -20.24 -9.21 2.37
N ILE A 144 -19.67 -9.40 1.19
CA ILE A 144 -19.48 -10.73 0.59
C ILE A 144 -17.99 -11.03 0.69
N LEU A 145 -17.65 -12.06 1.47
CA LEU A 145 -16.25 -12.48 1.57
C LEU A 145 -15.90 -13.30 0.34
N ASP A 146 -15.05 -12.74 -0.49
CA ASP A 146 -14.44 -13.39 -1.64
C ASP A 146 -13.02 -13.81 -1.25
N LEU A 147 -12.81 -15.13 -1.19
CA LEU A 147 -11.55 -15.72 -0.76
C LEU A 147 -10.91 -16.44 -1.94
N ASP A 148 -9.72 -16.03 -2.27
CA ASP A 148 -8.93 -16.62 -3.33
C ASP A 148 -7.48 -16.83 -2.91
N SER A 149 -6.81 -17.75 -3.58
CA SER A 149 -5.38 -17.97 -3.42
C SER A 149 -4.71 -17.83 -4.78
N THR A 150 -3.62 -17.09 -4.80
CA THR A 150 -2.89 -16.80 -6.04
C THR A 150 -1.44 -17.25 -5.92
N PRO A 151 -0.84 -17.84 -6.97
CA PRO A 151 0.57 -18.16 -6.96
C PRO A 151 1.40 -16.86 -7.03
N VAL A 152 2.45 -16.79 -6.23
CA VAL A 152 3.46 -15.73 -6.28
C VAL A 152 4.82 -16.37 -6.45
N ASP A 153 5.40 -16.26 -7.62
CA ASP A 153 6.68 -16.85 -7.97
C ASP A 153 7.77 -16.39 -7.00
N ALA A 154 8.55 -17.36 -6.50
CA ALA A 154 9.68 -17.11 -5.64
C ALA A 154 10.99 -17.39 -6.37
N TYR A 155 11.79 -16.37 -6.56
CA TYR A 155 13.09 -16.43 -7.20
C TYR A 155 14.18 -16.68 -6.14
N CYS A 156 15.22 -17.40 -6.51
CA CYS A 156 16.33 -17.76 -5.61
C CYS A 156 15.88 -18.56 -4.37
N LYS A 157 16.71 -18.64 -3.34
CA LYS A 157 16.44 -19.37 -2.10
C LYS A 157 15.78 -18.45 -1.08
N GLN A 158 14.49 -18.20 -1.23
CA GLN A 158 13.72 -17.43 -0.25
C GLN A 158 13.16 -18.33 0.85
N GLU A 159 13.12 -17.82 2.09
CA GLU A 159 12.57 -18.51 3.24
C GLU A 159 11.07 -18.75 3.07
N GLY A 160 10.60 -19.97 3.41
CA GLY A 160 9.18 -20.32 3.34
C GLY A 160 8.64 -20.58 1.93
N ARG A 161 9.46 -20.47 0.87
CA ARG A 161 9.04 -20.91 -0.47
C ARG A 161 8.93 -22.43 -0.54
N SER A 162 8.01 -22.92 -1.33
CA SER A 162 7.84 -24.36 -1.58
C SER A 162 7.52 -24.62 -3.05
N PHE A 163 7.83 -25.85 -3.51
CA PHE A 163 7.48 -26.25 -4.87
C PHE A 163 5.99 -26.63 -4.95
N ASN A 164 5.27 -25.95 -5.81
CA ASN A 164 3.88 -26.23 -6.08
C ASN A 164 3.77 -27.16 -7.30
N PHE A 165 3.25 -28.36 -7.11
CA PHE A 165 3.11 -29.35 -8.17
C PHE A 165 2.02 -28.99 -9.20
N HIS A 166 1.05 -28.17 -8.84
CA HIS A 166 0.00 -27.72 -9.74
C HIS A 166 0.53 -26.71 -10.75
N TYR A 167 1.29 -25.70 -10.29
CA TYR A 167 1.88 -24.66 -11.12
C TYR A 167 3.29 -25.02 -11.61
N GLN A 168 3.89 -26.09 -11.09
CA GLN A 168 5.26 -26.54 -11.41
C GLN A 168 6.33 -25.47 -11.19
N SER A 169 6.15 -24.65 -10.16
CA SER A 169 7.04 -23.56 -9.79
C SER A 169 7.36 -23.56 -8.30
N ASN A 170 8.48 -22.88 -7.95
CA ASN A 170 8.75 -22.54 -6.57
C ASN A 170 8.05 -21.21 -6.26
N GLU A 171 7.14 -21.22 -5.31
CA GLU A 171 6.25 -20.10 -5.06
C GLU A 171 5.81 -20.02 -3.60
N TYR A 172 5.19 -18.89 -3.28
CA TYR A 172 4.25 -18.74 -2.18
C TYR A 172 2.82 -18.85 -2.72
N HIS A 173 1.90 -19.27 -1.85
CA HIS A 173 0.48 -19.40 -2.20
C HIS A 173 -0.39 -18.63 -1.21
N PRO A 174 -0.28 -17.27 -1.18
CA PRO A 174 -1.03 -16.46 -0.25
C PRO A 174 -2.55 -16.64 -0.42
N LEU A 175 -3.24 -16.59 0.71
CA LEU A 175 -4.70 -16.51 0.76
C LEU A 175 -5.10 -15.06 0.93
N VAL A 176 -5.94 -14.58 0.03
CA VAL A 176 -6.43 -13.21 0.03
C VAL A 176 -7.94 -13.22 0.22
N CYS A 177 -8.45 -12.31 1.02
CA CYS A 177 -9.88 -12.10 1.23
C CYS A 177 -10.25 -10.67 0.89
N TYR A 178 -11.18 -10.54 -0.04
CA TYR A 178 -11.77 -9.26 -0.43
C TYR A 178 -13.25 -9.19 -0.02
N ASP A 179 -13.78 -7.97 0.05
CA ASP A 179 -15.21 -7.77 -0.08
C ASP A 179 -15.57 -7.82 -1.57
N GLY A 180 -16.29 -8.84 -2.00
CA GLY A 180 -16.69 -9.04 -3.40
C GLY A 180 -17.65 -7.98 -3.94
N ILE A 181 -18.17 -7.07 -3.10
CA ILE A 181 -19.02 -5.95 -3.53
C ILE A 181 -18.17 -4.69 -3.75
N THR A 182 -17.29 -4.36 -2.80
CA THR A 182 -16.53 -3.11 -2.82
C THR A 182 -15.13 -3.27 -3.38
N GLY A 183 -14.61 -4.50 -3.43
CA GLY A 183 -13.23 -4.81 -3.80
C GLY A 183 -12.22 -4.51 -2.68
N ASP A 184 -12.68 -4.16 -1.48
CA ASP A 184 -11.80 -3.83 -0.37
C ASP A 184 -11.02 -5.05 0.11
N LEU A 185 -9.71 -4.94 0.25
CA LEU A 185 -8.87 -5.96 0.86
C LEU A 185 -9.22 -6.07 2.36
N ILE A 186 -9.74 -7.21 2.77
CA ILE A 186 -10.09 -7.51 4.16
C ILE A 186 -8.91 -8.10 4.90
N LYS A 187 -8.25 -9.09 4.31
CA LYS A 187 -7.12 -9.79 4.91
C LYS A 187 -6.26 -10.44 3.84
N ILE A 188 -4.98 -10.55 4.13
CA ILE A 188 -4.04 -11.37 3.38
C ILE A 188 -3.25 -12.23 4.36
N GLN A 189 -2.98 -13.47 3.98
CA GLN A 189 -2.14 -14.38 4.73
C GLN A 189 -1.12 -15.02 3.81
N LEU A 190 0.16 -14.78 4.04
CA LEU A 190 1.21 -15.46 3.32
C LEU A 190 1.23 -16.93 3.72
N ARG A 191 1.35 -17.83 2.73
CA ARG A 191 1.43 -19.29 2.92
C ARG A 191 2.49 -19.85 1.99
N ASP A 192 3.04 -20.99 2.34
CA ASP A 192 3.97 -21.69 1.44
C ASP A 192 3.25 -22.26 0.21
N GLY A 193 4.01 -22.55 -0.84
CA GLY A 193 3.49 -23.00 -2.13
C GLY A 193 2.81 -24.38 -2.12
N THR A 194 2.96 -25.18 -1.05
CA THR A 194 2.34 -26.51 -0.94
C THR A 194 0.92 -26.47 -0.40
N MET A 195 0.47 -25.31 0.09
CA MET A 195 -0.85 -25.18 0.72
C MET A 195 -1.97 -25.26 -0.31
N TYR A 196 -2.96 -26.12 -0.04
CA TYR A 196 -4.18 -26.13 -0.83
C TYR A 196 -4.99 -24.84 -0.66
N SER A 197 -5.69 -24.42 -1.72
CA SER A 197 -6.50 -23.21 -1.71
C SER A 197 -7.48 -23.14 -0.52
N SER A 198 -8.11 -24.27 -0.16
CA SER A 198 -9.06 -24.34 0.96
C SER A 198 -8.43 -24.46 2.35
N THR A 199 -7.11 -24.63 2.45
CA THR A 199 -6.45 -24.79 3.74
C THR A 199 -6.37 -23.46 4.48
N GLY A 200 -6.72 -23.46 5.77
CA GLY A 200 -6.59 -22.29 6.63
C GLY A 200 -7.78 -21.31 6.62
N PHE A 201 -8.84 -21.58 5.86
CA PHE A 201 -10.04 -20.72 5.83
C PHE A 201 -10.63 -20.48 7.23
N SER A 202 -10.89 -21.55 7.97
CA SER A 202 -11.52 -21.45 9.30
C SER A 202 -10.63 -20.78 10.35
N SER A 203 -9.32 -20.98 10.26
CA SER A 203 -8.34 -20.37 11.18
C SER A 203 -8.05 -18.92 10.82
N ALA A 204 -8.07 -18.57 9.53
CA ALA A 204 -7.88 -17.21 9.08
C ALA A 204 -9.07 -16.30 9.42
N TYR A 205 -10.28 -16.87 9.51
CA TYR A 205 -11.53 -16.14 9.72
C TYR A 205 -12.39 -16.80 10.80
N PRO A 206 -11.95 -16.81 12.07
CA PRO A 206 -12.74 -17.38 13.17
C PRO A 206 -14.04 -16.59 13.31
N GLY A 207 -15.17 -17.27 13.23
CA GLY A 207 -16.50 -16.68 13.33
C GLY A 207 -17.23 -16.44 11.99
N CYS A 208 -16.61 -16.69 10.85
CA CYS A 208 -17.32 -16.76 9.59
C CYS A 208 -17.95 -18.14 9.42
N ILE A 209 -19.29 -18.19 9.37
CA ILE A 209 -20.04 -19.43 9.05
C ILE A 209 -20.15 -19.45 7.54
N PHE A 210 -19.42 -20.35 6.89
CA PHE A 210 -19.59 -20.61 5.45
C PHE A 210 -20.80 -21.53 5.27
N GLY A 211 -21.88 -20.99 4.76
CA GLY A 211 -22.98 -21.82 4.23
C GLY A 211 -22.56 -22.36 2.85
N TRP A 212 -22.56 -23.67 2.69
CA TRP A 212 -22.47 -24.36 1.39
C TRP A 212 -23.85 -24.39 0.74
#